data_0171745c8663d35c74a282321d9232ac
#
_entry.id   0171745c8663d35c74a282321d9232ac
#
_cell.length_a   1.000
_cell.length_b   1.000
_cell.length_c   1.000
_cell.angle_alpha   90.00
_cell.angle_beta   90.00
_cell.angle_gamma   90.00
#
_symmetry.space_group_name_H-M   'P 1'
#
loop_
_entity.id
_entity.type
_entity.pdbx_description
1 polymer ?
#
loop_
_entity_poly.entity_id
_entity_poly.type
_entity_poly.pdbx_seq_one_letter_code
_entity_poly.pdbx_strand_id
1 'polypeptide(L)'
;MNLFRNLVFVAAIAGLVAGVVLACMQAYATVPLILKAEVYEKAGGGHHHDHAAAPAATDDAMSTVAPAGNAMSSAAPAGTDAVTPAEEDEGWAPADGFERFAFSVVANIVTGIGFALVLVAVSEFFGGVGNWRQGVFWGLAGFAVFTLAPGLGLQPELPAMPAADLLPRQIWWTATAAATATGLGLIVFRRSLPLTILAVLLIVAPHVVGAPQPDSFETPIPEGLHHQFVVAVTVTNLVFWLVLGAIVGVVRRRFTGMATSLRDSFA
;
A
#
# COMPACT_ATOMS: atom_id res chain seq x y z
N MET A 1 18.58 -4.05 29.48
CA MET A 1 18.21 -2.79 28.79
C MET A 1 19.06 -2.49 27.55
N ASN A 2 20.35 -2.87 27.51
CA ASN A 2 21.21 -2.56 26.35
C ASN A 2 20.83 -3.30 25.06
N LEU A 3 20.36 -4.56 25.13
CA LEU A 3 19.96 -5.34 23.95
C LEU A 3 18.78 -4.66 23.22
N PHE A 4 17.69 -4.40 23.92
CA PHE A 4 16.50 -3.75 23.34
C PHE A 4 16.85 -2.40 22.67
N ARG A 5 17.60 -1.56 23.39
CA ARG A 5 18.05 -0.27 22.83
C ARG A 5 18.84 -0.45 21.53
N ASN A 6 19.76 -1.42 21.49
CA ASN A 6 20.56 -1.69 20.31
C ASN A 6 19.69 -2.18 19.13
N LEU A 7 18.69 -3.05 19.40
CA LEU A 7 17.76 -3.53 18.35
C LEU A 7 16.96 -2.38 17.77
N VAL A 8 16.46 -1.46 18.60
CA VAL A 8 15.72 -0.27 18.17
C VAL A 8 16.61 0.65 17.33
N PHE A 9 17.87 0.91 17.75
CA PHE A 9 18.80 1.70 16.97
C PHE A 9 19.14 1.08 15.61
N VAL A 10 19.39 -0.23 15.58
CA VAL A 10 19.63 -0.95 14.32
C VAL A 10 18.44 -0.81 13.39
N ALA A 11 17.23 -1.02 13.91
CA ALA A 11 16.00 -0.91 13.12
C ALA A 11 15.74 0.52 12.62
N ALA A 12 15.96 1.53 13.48
CA ALA A 12 15.80 2.93 13.11
C ALA A 12 16.74 3.35 11.98
N ILE A 13 18.03 2.98 12.06
CA ILE A 13 19.01 3.31 11.01
C ILE A 13 18.68 2.55 9.72
N ALA A 14 18.39 1.25 9.81
CA ALA A 14 18.08 0.44 8.64
C ALA A 14 16.79 0.90 7.96
N GLY A 15 15.75 1.17 8.74
CA GLY A 15 14.46 1.65 8.24
C GLY A 15 14.54 3.04 7.63
N LEU A 16 15.30 3.96 8.23
CA LEU A 16 15.54 5.29 7.68
C LEU A 16 16.21 5.20 6.29
N VAL A 17 17.32 4.45 6.19
CA VAL A 17 18.06 4.33 4.93
C VAL A 17 17.21 3.63 3.86
N ALA A 18 16.58 2.50 4.20
CA ALA A 18 15.74 1.75 3.26
C ALA A 18 14.48 2.54 2.86
N GLY A 19 13.85 3.26 3.79
CA GLY A 19 12.68 4.09 3.54
C GLY A 19 12.99 5.28 2.61
N VAL A 20 14.13 5.94 2.78
CA VAL A 20 14.58 7.00 1.87
C VAL A 20 14.86 6.44 0.48
N VAL A 21 15.56 5.29 0.37
CA VAL A 21 15.81 4.64 -0.92
C VAL A 21 14.48 4.28 -1.60
N LEU A 22 13.53 3.71 -0.86
CA LEU A 22 12.20 3.38 -1.38
C LEU A 22 11.48 4.63 -1.89
N ALA A 23 11.45 5.70 -1.11
CA ALA A 23 10.80 6.96 -1.50
C ALA A 23 11.41 7.55 -2.78
N CYS A 24 12.74 7.56 -2.90
CA CYS A 24 13.42 7.99 -4.12
C CYS A 24 13.04 7.11 -5.33
N MET A 25 13.03 5.79 -5.17
CA MET A 25 12.65 4.88 -6.25
C MET A 25 11.17 5.05 -6.64
N GLN A 26 10.28 5.22 -5.67
CA GLN A 26 8.86 5.46 -5.94
C GLN A 26 8.63 6.77 -6.70
N ALA A 27 9.34 7.83 -6.36
CA ALA A 27 9.24 9.12 -7.05
C ALA A 27 9.54 9.01 -8.56
N TYR A 28 10.46 8.11 -8.95
CA TYR A 28 10.83 7.92 -10.36
C TYR A 28 10.08 6.78 -11.06
N ALA A 29 9.72 5.72 -10.34
CA ALA A 29 9.19 4.51 -10.97
C ALA A 29 7.67 4.34 -10.82
N THR A 30 7.09 4.60 -9.63
CA THR A 30 5.68 4.32 -9.37
C THR A 30 4.81 5.57 -9.40
N VAL A 31 5.26 6.69 -8.84
CA VAL A 31 4.47 7.94 -8.81
C VAL A 31 4.06 8.41 -10.20
N PRO A 32 4.93 8.43 -11.24
CA PRO A 32 4.51 8.83 -12.59
C PRO A 32 3.43 7.93 -13.19
N LEU A 33 3.39 6.65 -12.81
CA LEU A 33 2.36 5.71 -13.26
C LEU A 33 1.02 5.94 -12.55
N ILE A 34 1.06 6.25 -11.24
CA ILE A 34 -0.11 6.62 -10.45
C ILE A 34 -0.74 7.90 -11.02
N LEU A 35 0.07 8.95 -11.26
CA LEU A 35 -0.42 10.21 -11.82
C LEU A 35 -1.06 10.03 -13.20
N LYS A 36 -0.53 9.11 -14.02
CA LYS A 36 -1.17 8.75 -15.30
C LYS A 36 -2.51 8.05 -15.09
N ALA A 37 -2.64 7.21 -14.07
CA ALA A 37 -3.89 6.51 -13.77
C ALA A 37 -4.95 7.45 -13.20
N GLU A 38 -4.58 8.45 -12.41
CA GLU A 38 -5.49 9.48 -11.87
C GLU A 38 -6.20 10.28 -12.99
N VAL A 39 -5.59 10.39 -14.18
CA VAL A 39 -6.26 11.02 -15.34
C VAL A 39 -7.46 10.20 -15.80
N TYR A 40 -7.35 8.86 -15.77
CA TYR A 40 -8.47 7.99 -16.14
C TYR A 40 -9.56 7.97 -15.07
N GLU A 41 -9.18 8.06 -13.78
CA GLU A 41 -10.12 8.18 -12.67
C GLU A 41 -10.96 9.45 -12.79
N LYS A 42 -10.32 10.60 -13.03
CA LYS A 42 -11.00 11.88 -13.24
C LYS A 42 -11.89 11.88 -14.48
N ALA A 43 -11.47 11.20 -15.56
CA ALA A 43 -12.27 11.08 -16.77
C ALA A 43 -13.47 10.14 -16.63
N GLY A 44 -13.37 9.08 -15.81
CA GLY A 44 -14.45 8.12 -15.53
C GLY A 44 -15.43 8.58 -14.45
N GLY A 45 -14.97 9.37 -13.48
CA GLY A 45 -15.79 9.95 -12.39
C GLY A 45 -16.59 11.19 -12.80
N GLY A 46 -16.33 11.74 -13.98
CA GLY A 46 -17.07 12.88 -14.53
C GLY A 46 -18.44 12.47 -15.04
N HIS A 47 -19.40 12.18 -14.15
CA HIS A 47 -20.79 12.44 -14.50
C HIS A 47 -20.95 13.94 -14.61
N HIS A 48 -20.66 14.47 -15.79
CA HIS A 48 -21.15 15.75 -16.21
C HIS A 48 -22.67 15.74 -16.03
N HIS A 49 -23.16 16.44 -15.04
CA HIS A 49 -24.46 17.07 -15.15
C HIS A 49 -24.30 18.06 -16.31
N ASP A 50 -24.45 17.57 -17.54
CA ASP A 50 -24.80 18.40 -18.67
C ASP A 50 -26.11 19.07 -18.34
N HIS A 51 -26.02 20.26 -17.75
CA HIS A 51 -27.09 21.24 -17.92
C HIS A 51 -27.13 21.50 -19.42
N ALA A 52 -27.99 20.73 -20.09
CA ALA A 52 -28.41 21.00 -21.44
C ALA A 52 -28.83 22.47 -21.47
N ALA A 53 -27.99 23.30 -22.06
CA ALA A 53 -28.38 24.64 -22.48
C ALA A 53 -29.56 24.48 -23.42
N ALA A 54 -30.73 24.88 -22.97
CA ALA A 54 -31.91 24.93 -23.79
C ALA A 54 -31.60 25.78 -25.04
N PRO A 55 -31.92 25.33 -26.26
CA PRO A 55 -31.78 26.14 -27.46
C PRO A 55 -32.68 27.33 -27.34
N ALA A 56 -32.13 28.52 -27.61
CA ALA A 56 -32.86 29.76 -27.70
C ALA A 56 -33.97 29.58 -28.77
N ALA A 57 -35.21 29.63 -28.34
CA ALA A 57 -36.36 29.72 -29.22
C ALA A 57 -36.43 31.14 -29.75
N THR A 58 -36.34 31.27 -31.07
CA THR A 58 -36.67 32.45 -31.84
C THR A 58 -38.17 32.68 -31.77
N ASP A 59 -38.55 33.97 -31.61
CA ASP A 59 -39.88 34.51 -31.70
C ASP A 59 -40.64 34.08 -32.93
N ASP A 60 -41.96 33.76 -32.78
CA ASP A 60 -43.00 34.33 -33.59
C ASP A 60 -44.41 34.09 -32.97
N ALA A 61 -44.99 35.21 -32.67
CA ALA A 61 -46.33 35.71 -32.79
C ALA A 61 -47.59 34.86 -32.48
N MET A 62 -48.40 35.46 -31.66
CA MET A 62 -49.80 35.86 -31.85
C MET A 62 -50.92 35.06 -31.13
N SER A 63 -51.53 35.84 -30.19
CA SER A 63 -52.97 35.98 -29.92
C SER A 63 -53.74 34.85 -29.23
N THR A 64 -54.36 35.05 -28.15
CA THR A 64 -55.61 35.74 -27.72
C THR A 64 -56.21 35.11 -26.47
N VAL A 65 -56.72 36.03 -25.60
CA VAL A 65 -57.93 35.96 -24.73
C VAL A 65 -57.90 35.18 -23.40
N ALA A 66 -57.94 35.96 -22.36
CA ALA A 66 -58.47 35.66 -21.01
C ALA A 66 -60.02 35.47 -21.06
N PRO A 67 -60.76 35.10 -20.00
CA PRO A 67 -60.63 35.64 -18.64
C PRO A 67 -60.96 34.70 -17.44
N ALA A 68 -60.56 35.20 -16.28
CA ALA A 68 -61.24 35.28 -15.00
C ALA A 68 -61.71 34.05 -14.22
N GLY A 69 -61.39 34.07 -12.94
CA GLY A 69 -62.13 33.42 -11.89
C GLY A 69 -61.43 33.16 -10.59
N ASN A 70 -61.37 34.19 -9.70
CA ASN A 70 -61.42 34.18 -8.23
C ASN A 70 -61.34 32.83 -7.49
N ALA A 71 -60.64 32.68 -6.39
CA ALA A 71 -60.75 33.35 -5.08
C ALA A 71 -59.88 32.63 -4.04
N MET A 72 -59.25 33.44 -3.24
CA MET A 72 -59.00 33.35 -1.79
C MET A 72 -58.80 31.96 -1.13
N SER A 73 -57.70 31.72 -0.47
CA SER A 73 -57.55 31.91 0.96
C SER A 73 -56.38 31.20 1.56
N SER A 74 -55.52 31.96 2.21
CA SER A 74 -54.98 31.73 3.56
C SER A 74 -54.12 30.49 3.86
N ALA A 75 -52.97 30.82 4.33
CA ALA A 75 -52.10 30.25 5.38
C ALA A 75 -50.73 29.76 4.90
N ALA A 76 -49.75 30.57 5.18
CA ALA A 76 -48.36 30.15 5.44
C ALA A 76 -48.33 29.49 6.83
N PRO A 77 -47.22 28.87 7.28
CA PRO A 77 -45.94 28.59 6.67
C PRO A 77 -45.48 27.16 6.94
N ALA A 78 -44.69 26.60 6.14
CA ALA A 78 -43.72 25.58 6.58
C ALA A 78 -42.52 25.65 5.67
N GLY A 79 -41.38 25.95 6.27
CA GLY A 79 -40.08 26.00 5.61
C GLY A 79 -39.78 24.66 4.93
N THR A 80 -39.59 24.71 3.67
CA THR A 80 -38.80 23.69 2.98
C THR A 80 -37.35 24.07 3.21
N ASP A 81 -36.77 23.47 4.25
CA ASP A 81 -35.32 23.35 4.33
C ASP A 81 -34.85 22.73 3.01
N ALA A 82 -34.24 23.54 2.20
CA ALA A 82 -33.42 23.06 1.09
C ALA A 82 -32.35 22.19 1.74
N VAL A 83 -32.49 20.87 1.60
CA VAL A 83 -31.41 19.92 1.89
C VAL A 83 -30.33 20.26 0.89
N THR A 84 -29.38 21.07 1.33
CA THR A 84 -28.09 21.20 0.69
C THR A 84 -27.54 19.78 0.61
N PRO A 85 -27.12 19.28 -0.58
CA PRO A 85 -26.41 18.01 -0.63
C PRO A 85 -25.26 18.15 0.36
N ALA A 86 -25.14 17.20 1.29
CA ALA A 86 -24.01 17.11 2.17
C ALA A 86 -22.77 17.07 1.24
N GLU A 87 -21.95 18.11 1.31
CA GLU A 87 -20.60 18.05 0.78
C GLU A 87 -19.99 16.80 1.44
N GLU A 88 -19.73 15.75 0.65
CA GLU A 88 -18.96 14.62 1.12
C GLU A 88 -17.65 15.23 1.62
N ASP A 89 -17.41 15.07 2.92
CA ASP A 89 -16.26 15.60 3.62
C ASP A 89 -15.02 14.97 2.95
N GLU A 90 -14.50 15.63 1.92
CA GLU A 90 -13.25 15.20 1.27
C GLU A 90 -12.19 15.21 2.35
N GLY A 91 -11.89 14.02 2.88
CA GLY A 91 -10.91 13.85 3.93
C GLY A 91 -9.60 14.55 3.54
N TRP A 92 -8.96 15.19 4.50
CA TRP A 92 -7.70 15.91 4.25
C TRP A 92 -6.70 15.07 3.46
N ALA A 93 -6.18 15.61 2.36
CA ALA A 93 -5.13 15.02 1.53
C ALA A 93 -3.98 16.04 1.35
N PRO A 94 -2.72 15.56 1.32
CA PRO A 94 -1.59 16.45 1.05
C PRO A 94 -1.67 17.02 -0.36
N ALA A 95 -1.29 18.29 -0.52
CA ALA A 95 -1.22 18.94 -1.82
C ALA A 95 -0.21 18.24 -2.75
N ASP A 96 -0.51 18.24 -4.04
CA ASP A 96 0.38 17.68 -5.05
C ASP A 96 1.77 18.33 -5.05
N GLY A 97 2.79 17.56 -5.45
CA GLY A 97 4.16 18.04 -5.52
C GLY A 97 4.97 17.76 -4.26
N PHE A 98 5.59 18.80 -3.69
CA PHE A 98 6.54 18.64 -2.59
C PHE A 98 5.90 18.08 -1.31
N GLU A 99 4.70 18.50 -0.98
CA GLU A 99 4.01 18.05 0.24
C GLU A 99 3.69 16.55 0.16
N ARG A 100 3.07 16.10 -0.93
CA ARG A 100 2.79 14.68 -1.20
C ARG A 100 4.08 13.83 -1.15
N PHE A 101 5.17 14.34 -1.74
CA PHE A 101 6.47 13.68 -1.67
C PHE A 101 7.00 13.60 -0.23
N ALA A 102 6.96 14.69 0.54
CA ALA A 102 7.45 14.71 1.91
C ALA A 102 6.69 13.73 2.82
N PHE A 103 5.36 13.69 2.73
CA PHE A 103 4.55 12.70 3.46
C PHE A 103 4.87 11.27 3.03
N SER A 104 5.08 11.03 1.73
CA SER A 104 5.50 9.71 1.23
C SER A 104 6.86 9.28 1.80
N VAL A 105 7.83 10.20 1.88
CA VAL A 105 9.14 9.92 2.50
C VAL A 105 8.97 9.55 3.97
N VAL A 106 8.21 10.31 4.74
CA VAL A 106 7.96 10.03 6.17
C VAL A 106 7.26 8.68 6.33
N ALA A 107 6.22 8.40 5.56
CA ALA A 107 5.49 7.13 5.59
C ALA A 107 6.40 5.93 5.27
N ASN A 108 7.26 6.06 4.24
CA ASN A 108 8.22 5.01 3.88
C ASN A 108 9.28 4.78 4.96
N ILE A 109 9.75 5.84 5.63
CA ILE A 109 10.70 5.72 6.75
C ILE A 109 10.05 5.00 7.92
N VAL A 110 8.84 5.40 8.33
CA VAL A 110 8.09 4.76 9.43
C VAL A 110 7.82 3.30 9.13
N THR A 111 7.35 2.99 7.92
CA THR A 111 7.13 1.62 7.44
C THR A 111 8.44 0.82 7.44
N GLY A 112 9.53 1.42 6.95
CA GLY A 112 10.85 0.82 6.93
C GLY A 112 11.36 0.49 8.34
N ILE A 113 11.16 1.38 9.31
CA ILE A 113 11.51 1.13 10.73
C ILE A 113 10.67 -0.02 11.28
N GLY A 114 9.36 -0.05 10.99
CA GLY A 114 8.46 -1.13 11.39
C GLY A 114 8.91 -2.49 10.87
N PHE A 115 9.18 -2.61 9.57
CA PHE A 115 9.69 -3.85 8.98
C PHE A 115 11.08 -4.22 9.47
N ALA A 116 11.96 -3.26 9.71
CA ALA A 116 13.27 -3.53 10.30
C ALA A 116 13.15 -4.08 11.72
N LEU A 117 12.23 -3.55 12.55
CA LEU A 117 11.95 -4.07 13.88
C LEU A 117 11.46 -5.52 13.82
N VAL A 118 10.52 -5.83 12.91
CA VAL A 118 10.02 -7.19 12.73
C VAL A 118 11.17 -8.12 12.29
N LEU A 119 11.96 -7.73 11.29
CA LEU A 119 13.09 -8.52 10.79
C LEU A 119 14.11 -8.79 11.89
N VAL A 120 14.50 -7.74 12.64
CA VAL A 120 15.47 -7.86 13.73
C VAL A 120 14.89 -8.74 14.84
N ALA A 121 13.66 -8.49 15.30
CA ALA A 121 13.03 -9.26 16.37
C ALA A 121 12.92 -10.74 16.01
N VAL A 122 12.42 -11.07 14.81
CA VAL A 122 12.30 -12.47 14.36
C VAL A 122 13.67 -13.12 14.21
N SER A 123 14.67 -12.40 13.68
CA SER A 123 16.02 -12.94 13.52
C SER A 123 16.66 -13.34 14.86
N GLU A 124 16.34 -12.64 15.96
CA GLU A 124 16.89 -12.96 17.31
C GLU A 124 16.51 -14.36 17.78
N PHE A 125 15.31 -14.85 17.47
CA PHE A 125 14.89 -16.22 17.80
C PHE A 125 15.74 -17.28 17.09
N PHE A 126 16.45 -16.91 16.02
CA PHE A 126 17.26 -17.79 15.20
C PHE A 126 18.76 -17.47 15.26
N GLY A 127 19.21 -16.82 16.36
CA GLY A 127 20.63 -16.48 16.56
C GLY A 127 21.05 -15.14 16.00
N GLY A 128 20.10 -14.39 15.41
CA GLY A 128 20.29 -13.05 14.93
C GLY A 128 21.07 -12.93 13.62
N VAL A 129 21.18 -11.70 13.09
CA VAL A 129 21.92 -11.39 11.87
C VAL A 129 23.37 -11.02 12.20
N GLY A 130 24.33 -11.86 11.81
CA GLY A 130 25.76 -11.65 12.13
C GLY A 130 26.56 -10.86 11.09
N ASN A 131 26.07 -10.79 9.85
CA ASN A 131 26.75 -10.11 8.75
C ASN A 131 25.77 -9.65 7.65
N TRP A 132 26.25 -8.83 6.73
CA TRP A 132 25.43 -8.26 5.66
C TRP A 132 24.82 -9.31 4.72
N ARG A 133 25.52 -10.43 4.44
CA ARG A 133 24.97 -11.52 3.59
C ARG A 133 23.77 -12.20 4.25
N GLN A 134 23.87 -12.50 5.53
CA GLN A 134 22.72 -13.01 6.29
C GLN A 134 21.58 -11.99 6.31
N GLY A 135 21.91 -10.69 6.47
CA GLY A 135 20.94 -9.63 6.38
C GLY A 135 20.18 -9.61 5.05
N VAL A 136 20.90 -9.76 3.93
CA VAL A 136 20.28 -9.87 2.59
C VAL A 136 19.35 -11.08 2.50
N PHE A 137 19.73 -12.25 3.03
CA PHE A 137 18.83 -13.42 3.05
C PHE A 137 17.58 -13.18 3.89
N TRP A 138 17.71 -12.52 5.03
CA TRP A 138 16.55 -12.11 5.83
C TRP A 138 15.67 -11.08 5.10
N GLY A 139 16.29 -10.15 4.38
CA GLY A 139 15.57 -9.21 3.52
C GLY A 139 14.82 -9.92 2.40
N LEU A 140 15.45 -10.87 1.70
CA LEU A 140 14.78 -11.70 0.69
C LEU A 140 13.63 -12.51 1.26
N ALA A 141 13.76 -13.06 2.47
CA ALA A 141 12.67 -13.74 3.15
C ALA A 141 11.52 -12.77 3.46
N GLY A 142 11.82 -11.56 3.93
CA GLY A 142 10.82 -10.51 4.12
C GLY A 142 10.12 -10.12 2.83
N PHE A 143 10.86 -9.93 1.74
CA PHE A 143 10.28 -9.70 0.41
C PHE A 143 9.34 -10.84 -0.01
N ALA A 144 9.76 -12.08 0.13
CA ALA A 144 8.95 -13.24 -0.22
C ALA A 144 7.65 -13.30 0.59
N VAL A 145 7.72 -13.02 1.90
CA VAL A 145 6.58 -13.09 2.84
C VAL A 145 5.60 -11.95 2.64
N PHE A 146 6.08 -10.72 2.58
CA PHE A 146 5.22 -9.53 2.66
C PHE A 146 4.88 -8.91 1.30
N THR A 147 5.63 -9.27 0.25
CA THR A 147 5.45 -8.67 -1.08
C THR A 147 5.17 -9.73 -2.15
N LEU A 148 6.08 -10.69 -2.34
CA LEU A 148 6.01 -11.60 -3.47
C LEU A 148 4.83 -12.57 -3.35
N ALA A 149 4.72 -13.32 -2.25
CA ALA A 149 3.67 -14.31 -2.11
C ALA A 149 2.26 -13.67 -2.12
N PRO A 150 1.96 -12.63 -1.31
CA PRO A 150 0.67 -11.95 -1.43
C PRO A 150 0.43 -11.30 -2.80
N GLY A 151 1.46 -10.73 -3.41
CA GLY A 151 1.37 -10.08 -4.72
C GLY A 151 1.06 -11.03 -5.90
N LEU A 152 1.30 -12.33 -5.74
CA LEU A 152 0.90 -13.33 -6.75
C LEU A 152 -0.62 -13.51 -6.83
N GLY A 153 -1.36 -13.22 -5.77
CA GLY A 153 -2.82 -13.30 -5.76
C GLY A 153 -3.50 -11.92 -5.74
N LEU A 154 -2.95 -10.96 -4.98
CA LEU A 154 -3.42 -9.58 -4.87
C LEU A 154 -2.37 -8.66 -5.49
N GLN A 155 -2.47 -8.45 -6.79
CA GLN A 155 -1.57 -7.54 -7.49
C GLN A 155 -1.80 -6.09 -7.04
N PRO A 156 -0.76 -5.23 -7.05
CA PRO A 156 -0.95 -3.81 -6.82
C PRO A 156 -1.91 -3.20 -7.84
N GLU A 157 -2.89 -2.47 -7.35
CA GLU A 157 -3.92 -1.81 -8.16
C GLU A 157 -3.58 -0.33 -8.34
N LEU A 158 -3.95 0.23 -9.49
CA LEU A 158 -3.89 1.67 -9.78
C LEU A 158 -5.23 2.33 -9.44
N PRO A 159 -5.27 3.67 -9.24
CA PRO A 159 -6.51 4.41 -9.19
C PRO A 159 -7.42 4.07 -10.38
N ALA A 160 -8.74 4.12 -10.19
CA ALA A 160 -9.75 3.69 -11.15
C ALA A 160 -9.79 2.19 -11.51
N MET A 161 -9.03 1.35 -10.81
CA MET A 161 -9.18 -0.10 -10.93
C MET A 161 -10.16 -0.64 -9.88
N PRO A 162 -11.01 -1.63 -10.25
CA PRO A 162 -11.89 -2.27 -9.29
C PRO A 162 -11.08 -3.10 -8.29
N ALA A 163 -11.48 -3.06 -7.03
CA ALA A 163 -10.86 -3.81 -5.94
C ALA A 163 -11.87 -4.74 -5.28
N ALA A 164 -11.44 -5.91 -4.84
CA ALA A 164 -12.27 -6.76 -3.98
C ALA A 164 -12.48 -6.12 -2.61
N ASP A 165 -13.47 -6.60 -1.87
CA ASP A 165 -13.78 -6.13 -0.52
C ASP A 165 -12.56 -6.16 0.40
N LEU A 166 -12.43 -5.11 1.21
CA LEU A 166 -11.25 -4.90 2.05
C LEU A 166 -11.00 -6.04 3.05
N LEU A 167 -12.05 -6.48 3.75
CA LEU A 167 -11.90 -7.49 4.81
C LEU A 167 -11.43 -8.86 4.27
N PRO A 168 -12.02 -9.44 3.21
CA PRO A 168 -11.51 -10.66 2.60
C PRO A 168 -10.05 -10.51 2.11
N ARG A 169 -9.69 -9.37 1.51
CA ARG A 169 -8.31 -9.09 1.07
C ARG A 169 -7.33 -9.10 2.23
N GLN A 170 -7.67 -8.45 3.34
CA GLN A 170 -6.82 -8.42 4.54
C GLN A 170 -6.63 -9.81 5.16
N ILE A 171 -7.72 -10.60 5.25
CA ILE A 171 -7.66 -11.97 5.78
C ILE A 171 -6.76 -12.84 4.89
N TRP A 172 -7.00 -12.82 3.57
CA TRP A 172 -6.23 -13.63 2.62
C TRP A 172 -4.75 -13.22 2.60
N TRP A 173 -4.47 -11.91 2.58
CA TRP A 173 -3.11 -11.38 2.62
C TRP A 173 -2.37 -11.84 3.88
N THR A 174 -3.01 -11.69 5.05
CA THR A 174 -2.42 -12.06 6.34
C THR A 174 -2.18 -13.58 6.42
N ALA A 175 -3.14 -14.38 5.97
CA ALA A 175 -3.01 -15.83 5.93
C ALA A 175 -1.87 -16.28 5.01
N THR A 176 -1.75 -15.65 3.82
CA THR A 176 -0.68 -15.94 2.86
C THR A 176 0.69 -15.56 3.41
N ALA A 177 0.82 -14.39 4.03
CA ALA A 177 2.05 -13.96 4.68
C ALA A 177 2.45 -14.91 5.83
N ALA A 178 1.51 -15.29 6.70
CA ALA A 178 1.76 -16.21 7.80
C ALA A 178 2.14 -17.64 7.32
N ALA A 179 1.44 -18.15 6.31
CA ALA A 179 1.73 -19.44 5.71
C ALA A 179 3.11 -19.47 5.03
N THR A 180 3.45 -18.42 4.28
CA THR A 180 4.76 -18.27 3.63
C THR A 180 5.89 -18.14 4.65
N ALA A 181 5.72 -17.31 5.70
CA ALA A 181 6.71 -17.17 6.77
C ALA A 181 6.96 -18.49 7.49
N THR A 182 5.89 -19.21 7.82
CA THR A 182 5.97 -20.52 8.49
C THR A 182 6.65 -21.54 7.57
N GLY A 183 6.24 -21.60 6.30
CA GLY A 183 6.83 -22.51 5.30
C GLY A 183 8.31 -22.26 5.10
N LEU A 184 8.74 -21.01 4.90
CA LEU A 184 10.15 -20.66 4.79
C LEU A 184 10.93 -21.01 6.08
N GLY A 185 10.34 -20.74 7.24
CA GLY A 185 10.94 -21.12 8.52
C GLY A 185 11.16 -22.63 8.64
N LEU A 186 10.18 -23.45 8.25
CA LEU A 186 10.31 -24.90 8.24
C LEU A 186 11.40 -25.38 7.29
N ILE A 187 11.50 -24.82 6.07
CA ILE A 187 12.52 -25.19 5.08
C ILE A 187 13.92 -24.86 5.61
N VAL A 188 14.11 -23.65 6.16
CA VAL A 188 15.44 -23.17 6.54
C VAL A 188 15.92 -23.81 7.85
N PHE A 189 15.02 -23.96 8.84
CA PHE A 189 15.43 -24.35 10.21
C PHE A 189 15.14 -25.83 10.52
N ARG A 190 14.37 -26.55 9.71
CA ARG A 190 13.98 -27.94 9.96
C ARG A 190 14.36 -28.83 8.77
N ARG A 191 15.51 -29.46 8.80
CA ARG A 191 16.04 -30.35 7.75
C ARG A 191 15.38 -31.74 7.77
N SER A 192 14.08 -31.81 7.52
CA SER A 192 13.29 -33.04 7.53
C SER A 192 12.37 -33.05 6.33
N LEU A 193 12.41 -34.14 5.54
CA LEU A 193 11.62 -34.27 4.32
C LEU A 193 10.10 -34.06 4.57
N PRO A 194 9.47 -34.66 5.61
CA PRO A 194 8.04 -34.43 5.87
C PRO A 194 7.73 -32.97 6.17
N LEU A 195 8.60 -32.27 6.91
CA LEU A 195 8.40 -30.85 7.22
C LEU A 195 8.65 -29.96 6.00
N THR A 196 9.53 -30.34 5.10
CA THR A 196 9.73 -29.63 3.83
C THR A 196 8.49 -29.78 2.93
N ILE A 197 7.90 -30.98 2.86
CA ILE A 197 6.64 -31.18 2.13
C ILE A 197 5.53 -30.33 2.74
N LEU A 198 5.36 -30.35 4.06
CA LEU A 198 4.39 -29.50 4.76
C LEU A 198 4.63 -28.01 4.47
N ALA A 199 5.88 -27.57 4.46
CA ALA A 199 6.25 -26.18 4.17
C ALA A 199 5.82 -25.76 2.76
N VAL A 200 6.06 -26.61 1.75
CA VAL A 200 5.63 -26.35 0.37
C VAL A 200 4.10 -26.29 0.29
N LEU A 201 3.41 -27.23 0.94
CA LEU A 201 1.94 -27.23 1.00
C LEU A 201 1.40 -25.94 1.65
N LEU A 202 2.03 -25.47 2.74
CA LEU A 202 1.64 -24.21 3.39
C LEU A 202 1.81 -22.99 2.47
N ILE A 203 2.94 -22.90 1.74
CA ILE A 203 3.20 -21.80 0.82
C ILE A 203 2.21 -21.80 -0.35
N VAL A 204 1.87 -22.98 -0.87
CA VAL A 204 0.98 -23.12 -2.04
C VAL A 204 -0.50 -23.02 -1.68
N ALA A 205 -0.91 -23.45 -0.48
CA ALA A 205 -2.31 -23.54 -0.08
C ALA A 205 -3.13 -22.24 -0.29
N PRO A 206 -2.67 -21.03 0.09
CA PRO A 206 -3.44 -19.82 -0.13
C PRO A 206 -3.67 -19.53 -1.62
N HIS A 207 -2.73 -19.91 -2.48
CA HIS A 207 -2.84 -19.70 -3.93
C HIS A 207 -3.79 -20.71 -4.59
N VAL A 208 -3.91 -21.91 -4.03
CA VAL A 208 -4.93 -22.90 -4.46
C VAL A 208 -6.34 -22.45 -4.04
N VAL A 209 -6.48 -21.87 -2.85
CA VAL A 209 -7.74 -21.29 -2.39
C VAL A 209 -8.14 -20.10 -3.27
N GLY A 210 -7.17 -19.34 -3.75
CA GLY A 210 -7.37 -18.15 -4.57
C GLY A 210 -7.56 -16.87 -3.73
N ALA A 211 -7.11 -15.75 -4.28
CA ALA A 211 -7.32 -14.43 -3.69
C ALA A 211 -8.74 -13.94 -3.98
N PRO A 212 -9.33 -13.12 -3.09
CA PRO A 212 -10.60 -12.45 -3.36
C PRO A 212 -10.50 -11.60 -4.63
N GLN A 213 -11.54 -11.68 -5.47
CA GLN A 213 -11.61 -10.96 -6.73
C GLN A 213 -12.73 -9.91 -6.65
N PRO A 214 -12.63 -8.79 -7.39
CA PRO A 214 -13.70 -7.83 -7.52
C PRO A 214 -14.88 -8.42 -8.30
N ASP A 215 -16.08 -7.87 -8.12
CA ASP A 215 -17.30 -8.31 -8.82
C ASP A 215 -17.24 -8.04 -10.33
N SER A 216 -16.47 -7.04 -10.76
CA SER A 216 -16.22 -6.70 -12.17
C SER A 216 -14.75 -6.41 -12.38
N PHE A 217 -14.23 -6.76 -13.54
CA PHE A 217 -12.86 -6.46 -13.98
C PHE A 217 -12.81 -5.30 -14.98
N GLU A 218 -13.93 -4.63 -15.21
CA GLU A 218 -13.97 -3.48 -16.12
C GLU A 218 -13.19 -2.31 -15.52
N THR A 219 -12.24 -1.80 -16.29
CA THR A 219 -11.39 -0.67 -15.89
C THR A 219 -11.01 0.16 -17.11
N PRO A 220 -10.96 1.50 -16.96
CA PRO A 220 -10.47 2.36 -18.04
C PRO A 220 -8.93 2.32 -18.15
N ILE A 221 -8.24 1.65 -17.24
CA ILE A 221 -6.78 1.60 -17.21
C ILE A 221 -6.24 0.66 -18.30
N PRO A 222 -5.34 1.11 -19.20
CA PRO A 222 -4.69 0.23 -20.15
C PRO A 222 -3.87 -0.87 -19.48
N GLU A 223 -3.98 -2.12 -19.97
CA GLU A 223 -3.22 -3.27 -19.43
C GLU A 223 -1.71 -3.01 -19.37
N GLY A 224 -1.16 -2.32 -20.37
CA GLY A 224 0.26 -1.97 -20.38
C GLY A 224 0.67 -1.03 -19.24
N LEU A 225 -0.21 -0.12 -18.80
CA LEU A 225 0.04 0.76 -17.67
C LEU A 225 -0.01 -0.02 -16.35
N HIS A 226 -1.00 -0.88 -16.17
CA HIS A 226 -1.10 -1.76 -15.00
C HIS A 226 0.11 -2.69 -14.89
N HIS A 227 0.50 -3.35 -15.98
CA HIS A 227 1.68 -4.24 -15.99
C HIS A 227 2.97 -3.49 -15.59
N GLN A 228 3.21 -2.29 -16.14
CA GLN A 228 4.36 -1.47 -15.78
C GLN A 228 4.34 -1.12 -14.29
N PHE A 229 3.17 -0.81 -13.73
CA PHE A 229 3.02 -0.50 -12.32
C PHE A 229 3.32 -1.69 -11.43
N VAL A 230 2.78 -2.89 -11.72
CA VAL A 230 3.07 -4.13 -10.98
C VAL A 230 4.56 -4.43 -10.97
N VAL A 231 5.24 -4.32 -12.12
CA VAL A 231 6.69 -4.52 -12.21
C VAL A 231 7.44 -3.46 -11.40
N ALA A 232 7.08 -2.18 -11.53
CA ALA A 232 7.73 -1.10 -10.80
C ALA A 232 7.58 -1.28 -9.28
N VAL A 233 6.39 -1.60 -8.78
CA VAL A 233 6.13 -1.87 -7.36
C VAL A 233 6.93 -3.08 -6.88
N THR A 234 6.95 -4.16 -7.64
CA THR A 234 7.69 -5.38 -7.27
C THR A 234 9.18 -5.14 -7.18
N VAL A 235 9.76 -4.45 -8.17
CA VAL A 235 11.20 -4.15 -8.20
C VAL A 235 11.60 -3.17 -7.09
N THR A 236 10.83 -2.11 -6.88
CA THR A 236 11.13 -1.13 -5.82
C THR A 236 11.07 -1.78 -4.43
N ASN A 237 10.07 -2.65 -4.20
CA ASN A 237 9.99 -3.40 -2.95
C ASN A 237 11.12 -4.43 -2.80
N LEU A 238 11.52 -5.13 -3.86
CA LEU A 238 12.67 -6.02 -3.80
C LEU A 238 13.94 -5.27 -3.36
N VAL A 239 14.22 -4.12 -3.97
CA VAL A 239 15.37 -3.28 -3.60
C VAL A 239 15.26 -2.79 -2.15
N PHE A 240 14.07 -2.32 -1.75
CA PHE A 240 13.81 -1.93 -0.36
C PHE A 240 14.19 -3.04 0.64
N TRP A 241 13.73 -4.27 0.42
CA TRP A 241 14.00 -5.39 1.31
C TRP A 241 15.48 -5.81 1.31
N LEU A 242 16.14 -5.77 0.15
CA LEU A 242 17.58 -6.05 0.05
C LEU A 242 18.40 -5.02 0.84
N VAL A 243 18.08 -3.74 0.66
CA VAL A 243 18.75 -2.63 1.39
C VAL A 243 18.48 -2.74 2.87
N LEU A 244 17.22 -2.93 3.28
CA LEU A 244 16.83 -3.08 4.69
C LEU A 244 17.62 -4.20 5.37
N GLY A 245 17.62 -5.38 4.76
CA GLY A 245 18.34 -6.54 5.30
C GLY A 245 19.85 -6.33 5.34
N ALA A 246 20.43 -5.78 4.27
CA ALA A 246 21.87 -5.51 4.21
C ALA A 246 22.32 -4.53 5.31
N ILE A 247 21.56 -3.42 5.48
CA ILE A 247 21.87 -2.41 6.51
C ILE A 247 21.73 -2.99 7.91
N VAL A 248 20.66 -3.77 8.18
CA VAL A 248 20.52 -4.49 9.46
C VAL A 248 21.77 -5.32 9.74
N GLY A 249 22.25 -6.11 8.77
CA GLY A 249 23.44 -6.95 8.96
C GLY A 249 24.74 -6.16 9.17
N VAL A 250 24.92 -5.03 8.48
CA VAL A 250 26.09 -4.15 8.62
C VAL A 250 26.08 -3.45 9.98
N VAL A 251 24.96 -2.82 10.32
CA VAL A 251 24.84 -1.99 11.54
C VAL A 251 24.94 -2.88 12.79
N ARG A 252 24.22 -4.02 12.80
CA ARG A 252 24.25 -4.93 13.93
C ARG A 252 25.66 -5.44 14.25
N ARG A 253 26.43 -5.81 13.22
CA ARG A 253 27.83 -6.23 13.37
C ARG A 253 28.69 -5.18 14.07
N ARG A 254 28.45 -3.90 13.81
CA ARG A 254 29.18 -2.81 14.47
C ARG A 254 28.88 -2.72 15.97
N PHE A 255 27.63 -2.90 16.35
CA PHE A 255 27.23 -2.88 17.78
C PHE A 255 27.74 -4.10 18.55
N THR A 256 27.74 -5.30 17.95
CA THR A 256 28.31 -6.50 18.59
C THR A 256 29.82 -6.43 18.71
N GLY A 257 30.54 -5.92 17.69
CA GLY A 257 31.99 -5.73 17.73
C GLY A 257 32.47 -4.73 18.79
N MET A 258 31.74 -3.64 19.02
CA MET A 258 32.04 -2.69 20.07
C MET A 258 31.84 -3.28 21.47
N ALA A 259 30.82 -4.11 21.66
CA ALA A 259 30.56 -4.75 22.96
C ALA A 259 31.66 -5.75 23.35
N THR A 260 32.22 -6.49 22.39
CA THR A 260 33.35 -7.42 22.59
C THR A 260 34.64 -6.66 22.88
N SER A 261 34.95 -5.64 22.12
CA SER A 261 36.15 -4.81 22.29
C SER A 261 36.18 -4.07 23.64
N LEU A 262 35.05 -3.57 24.12
CA LEU A 262 34.96 -2.98 25.47
C LEU A 262 35.14 -4.01 26.55
N ARG A 263 34.61 -5.22 26.42
CA ARG A 263 34.76 -6.29 27.39
C ARG A 263 36.22 -6.75 27.50
N ASP A 264 36.92 -6.84 26.35
CA ASP A 264 38.32 -7.24 26.29
C ASP A 264 39.27 -6.14 26.80
N SER A 265 38.85 -4.86 26.80
CA SER A 265 39.65 -3.76 27.35
C SER A 265 39.54 -3.59 28.84
N PHE A 266 38.58 -4.26 29.51
CA PHE A 266 38.40 -4.28 30.96
C PHE A 266 38.73 -5.64 31.60
N ALA A 267 39.18 -6.62 30.80
CA ALA A 267 39.68 -7.92 31.26
C ALA A 267 41.21 -7.94 31.35
#